data_80a70a3cb5f5bdfaa8ab3e2dc6fd3de1
#
_entry.id   80a70a3cb5f5bdfaa8ab3e2dc6fd3de1
#
_cell.length_a   1.000
_cell.length_b   1.000
_cell.length_c   1.000
_cell.angle_alpha   90.00
_cell.angle_beta   90.00
_cell.angle_gamma   90.00
#
_symmetry.space_group_name_H-M   'P 1'
#
loop_
_entity.id
_entity.type
_entity.pdbx_description
1 polymer ?
#
loop_
_entity_poly.entity_id
_entity_poly.type
_entity_poly.pdbx_seq_one_letter_code
_entity_poly.pdbx_strand_id
1 'polypeptide(L)'
;MSLANSPETAVKQRILVIEDEPSVAAFMRTALERRGYEVMPSPSAAEGLRLLATSEFRGVVSDFRTPGGINGADLHDWVRRHRPELASRIVFITGDTASAETIRLLQQDGTPCVEKPFRVREFLDAVEKTIGKP
;
A
#
# COMPACT_ATOMS: atom_id res chain seq x y z
N MET A 1 -31.74 4.13 4.28
CA MET A 1 -30.59 3.51 3.60
C MET A 1 -29.31 4.18 4.09
N SER A 2 -28.34 3.40 4.48
CA SER A 2 -27.09 3.95 4.99
C SER A 2 -26.17 4.34 3.85
N LEU A 3 -25.68 5.58 3.87
CA LEU A 3 -24.70 6.05 2.90
C LEU A 3 -23.33 5.33 3.07
N ALA A 4 -23.06 4.77 4.25
CA ALA A 4 -21.83 4.06 4.52
C ALA A 4 -21.67 2.78 3.68
N ASN A 5 -22.75 2.24 3.14
CA ASN A 5 -22.74 1.02 2.34
C ASN A 5 -22.80 1.30 0.84
N SER A 6 -22.67 2.57 0.41
CA SER A 6 -22.65 2.87 -1.01
C SER A 6 -21.33 2.42 -1.65
N PRO A 7 -21.34 1.98 -2.93
CA PRO A 7 -20.11 1.63 -3.62
C PRO A 7 -19.07 2.75 -3.64
N GLU A 8 -19.52 3.99 -3.72
CA GLU A 8 -18.65 5.15 -3.72
C GLU A 8 -17.89 5.29 -2.40
N THR A 9 -18.57 5.08 -1.25
CA THR A 9 -17.94 5.12 0.06
C THR A 9 -16.91 4.00 0.20
N ALA A 10 -17.24 2.79 -0.27
CA ALA A 10 -16.33 1.64 -0.22
C ALA A 10 -15.06 1.93 -1.03
N VAL A 11 -15.19 2.49 -2.22
CA VAL A 11 -14.04 2.85 -3.06
C VAL A 11 -13.16 3.88 -2.37
N LYS A 12 -13.75 4.88 -1.71
CA LYS A 12 -13.00 5.91 -1.01
C LYS A 12 -12.21 5.40 0.18
N GLN A 13 -12.57 4.23 0.71
CA GLN A 13 -11.90 3.62 1.85
C GLN A 13 -10.99 2.46 1.48
N ARG A 14 -10.95 2.12 0.18
CA ARG A 14 -10.25 0.93 -0.28
C ARG A 14 -8.75 1.16 -0.40
N ILE A 15 -7.99 0.25 0.21
CA ILE A 15 -6.54 0.24 0.12
C ILE A 15 -6.10 -0.99 -0.66
N LEU A 16 -5.24 -0.79 -1.65
CA LEU A 16 -4.59 -1.89 -2.37
C LEU A 16 -3.40 -2.37 -1.54
N VAL A 17 -3.37 -3.65 -1.21
CA VAL A 17 -2.27 -4.25 -0.45
C VAL A 17 -1.53 -5.24 -1.35
N ILE A 18 -0.30 -4.90 -1.70
CA ILE A 18 0.56 -5.72 -2.55
C ILE A 18 1.56 -6.47 -1.67
N GLU A 19 1.39 -7.77 -1.55
CA GLU A 19 2.23 -8.63 -0.72
C GLU A 19 2.11 -10.06 -1.19
N ASP A 20 3.26 -10.72 -1.41
CA ASP A 20 3.29 -12.09 -1.91
C ASP A 20 3.22 -13.17 -0.84
N GLU A 21 3.57 -12.84 0.41
CA GLU A 21 3.46 -13.79 1.52
C GLU A 21 2.05 -13.80 2.09
N PRO A 22 1.31 -14.93 1.99
CA PRO A 22 -0.08 -14.95 2.44
C PRO A 22 -0.28 -14.61 3.91
N SER A 23 0.65 -15.01 4.78
CA SER A 23 0.54 -14.72 6.22
C SER A 23 0.70 -13.24 6.51
N VAL A 24 1.61 -12.57 5.83
CA VAL A 24 1.83 -11.12 6.00
C VAL A 24 0.66 -10.35 5.40
N ALA A 25 0.20 -10.75 4.23
CA ALA A 25 -0.97 -10.14 3.59
C ALA A 25 -2.21 -10.24 4.49
N ALA A 26 -2.45 -11.41 5.08
CA ALA A 26 -3.57 -11.62 5.98
C ALA A 26 -3.47 -10.76 7.24
N PHE A 27 -2.27 -10.65 7.79
CA PHE A 27 -2.01 -9.82 8.96
C PHE A 27 -2.33 -8.35 8.68
N MET A 28 -1.83 -7.82 7.58
CA MET A 28 -2.07 -6.43 7.19
C MET A 28 -3.54 -6.18 6.89
N ARG A 29 -4.17 -7.11 6.17
CA ARG A 29 -5.59 -7.01 5.85
C ARG A 29 -6.44 -6.95 7.12
N THR A 30 -6.20 -7.87 8.06
CA THR A 30 -6.95 -7.89 9.32
C THR A 30 -6.79 -6.59 10.09
N ALA A 31 -5.55 -6.08 10.18
CA ALA A 31 -5.29 -4.84 10.89
C ALA A 31 -6.03 -3.66 10.25
N LEU A 32 -5.99 -3.57 8.94
CA LEU A 32 -6.65 -2.47 8.21
C LEU A 32 -8.16 -2.56 8.29
N GLU A 33 -8.73 -3.76 8.13
CA GLU A 33 -10.17 -3.94 8.19
C GLU A 33 -10.73 -3.62 9.57
N ARG A 34 -10.00 -3.96 10.63
CA ARG A 34 -10.41 -3.62 11.99
C ARG A 34 -10.44 -2.12 12.24
N ARG A 35 -9.67 -1.36 11.48
CA ARG A 35 -9.69 0.11 11.55
C ARG A 35 -10.80 0.74 10.72
N GLY A 36 -11.42 -0.03 9.83
CA GLY A 36 -12.50 0.46 8.99
C GLY A 36 -12.14 0.66 7.52
N TYR A 37 -10.92 0.29 7.12
CA TYR A 37 -10.55 0.33 5.71
C TYR A 37 -11.08 -0.90 4.97
N GLU A 38 -11.30 -0.75 3.69
CA GLU A 38 -11.56 -1.86 2.81
C GLU A 38 -10.25 -2.25 2.13
N VAL A 39 -10.00 -3.55 1.98
CA VAL A 39 -8.72 -4.04 1.46
C VAL A 39 -8.92 -4.85 0.19
N MET A 40 -8.16 -4.49 -0.85
CA MET A 40 -8.03 -5.30 -2.05
C MET A 40 -6.64 -5.92 -2.04
N PRO A 41 -6.53 -7.23 -1.87
CA PRO A 41 -5.21 -7.88 -1.88
C PRO A 41 -4.70 -8.11 -3.29
N SER A 42 -3.39 -8.02 -3.45
CA SER A 42 -2.70 -8.34 -4.70
C SER A 42 -1.41 -9.09 -4.37
N PRO A 43 -1.15 -10.23 -5.00
CA PRO A 43 0.03 -11.03 -4.69
C PRO A 43 1.31 -10.53 -5.36
N SER A 44 1.21 -9.60 -6.30
CA SER A 44 2.38 -9.08 -7.00
C SER A 44 2.18 -7.64 -7.44
N ALA A 45 3.29 -6.95 -7.71
CA ALA A 45 3.24 -5.60 -8.22
C ALA A 45 2.60 -5.54 -9.62
N ALA A 46 2.84 -6.56 -10.47
CA ALA A 46 2.23 -6.61 -11.79
C ALA A 46 0.70 -6.63 -11.70
N GLU A 47 0.15 -7.47 -10.83
CA GLU A 47 -1.29 -7.52 -10.57
C GLU A 47 -1.79 -6.21 -9.98
N GLY A 48 -1.02 -5.66 -9.04
CA GLY A 48 -1.35 -4.37 -8.43
C GLY A 48 -1.44 -3.24 -9.45
N LEU A 49 -0.52 -3.19 -10.40
CA LEU A 49 -0.55 -2.19 -11.46
C LEU A 49 -1.79 -2.32 -12.34
N ARG A 50 -2.20 -3.56 -12.65
CA ARG A 50 -3.43 -3.77 -13.41
C ARG A 50 -4.65 -3.27 -12.66
N LEU A 51 -4.70 -3.52 -11.35
CA LEU A 51 -5.79 -3.03 -10.51
C LEU A 51 -5.79 -1.51 -10.44
N LEU A 52 -4.62 -0.89 -10.31
CA LEU A 52 -4.50 0.56 -10.27
C LEU A 52 -4.91 1.21 -11.60
N ALA A 53 -4.72 0.51 -12.71
CA ALA A 53 -5.11 1.02 -14.03
C ALA A 53 -6.62 1.00 -14.25
N THR A 54 -7.34 0.13 -13.54
CA THR A 54 -8.76 -0.12 -13.82
C THR A 54 -9.70 0.21 -12.66
N SER A 55 -9.18 0.46 -11.48
CA SER A 55 -10.00 0.67 -10.28
C SER A 55 -9.52 1.85 -9.46
N GLU A 56 -10.42 2.41 -8.67
CA GLU A 56 -10.11 3.51 -7.78
C GLU A 56 -9.68 2.99 -6.42
N PHE A 57 -8.65 3.62 -5.84
CA PHE A 57 -8.17 3.31 -4.50
C PHE A 57 -7.88 4.60 -3.75
N ARG A 58 -8.00 4.52 -2.43
CA ARG A 58 -7.63 5.62 -1.56
C ARG A 58 -6.12 5.68 -1.34
N GLY A 59 -5.47 4.52 -1.34
CA GLY A 59 -4.05 4.43 -1.14
C GLY A 59 -3.53 3.03 -1.41
N VAL A 60 -2.23 2.88 -1.27
CA VAL A 60 -1.52 1.64 -1.58
C VAL A 60 -0.57 1.31 -0.44
N VAL A 61 -0.58 0.04 -0.01
CA VAL A 61 0.45 -0.52 0.86
C VAL A 61 1.14 -1.59 0.03
N SER A 62 2.44 -1.50 -0.15
CA SER A 62 3.17 -2.43 -1.01
C SER A 62 4.46 -2.89 -0.38
N ASP A 63 4.71 -4.20 -0.42
CA ASP A 63 6.04 -4.71 -0.18
C ASP A 63 6.95 -4.09 -1.26
N PHE A 64 8.14 -3.67 -0.88
CA PHE A 64 9.08 -3.08 -1.82
C PHE A 64 9.57 -4.09 -2.85
N ARG A 65 9.64 -5.36 -2.47
CA ARG A 65 10.05 -6.44 -3.37
C ARG A 65 8.98 -7.51 -3.45
N THR A 66 8.44 -7.69 -4.66
CA THR A 66 7.53 -8.79 -4.96
C THR A 66 8.05 -9.55 -6.16
N PRO A 67 7.61 -10.82 -6.37
CA PRO A 67 8.01 -11.58 -7.55
C PRO A 67 7.62 -10.86 -8.85
N GLY A 68 8.40 -11.09 -9.90
CA GLY A 68 8.07 -10.59 -11.23
C GLY A 68 8.92 -9.43 -11.72
N GLY A 69 9.95 -9.05 -10.97
CA GLY A 69 10.91 -8.06 -11.42
C GLY A 69 10.50 -6.60 -11.28
N ILE A 70 9.28 -6.34 -10.81
CA ILE A 70 8.83 -4.97 -10.54
C ILE A 70 9.05 -4.69 -9.06
N ASN A 71 9.85 -3.69 -8.73
CA ASN A 71 10.08 -3.31 -7.34
C ASN A 71 9.27 -2.06 -6.98
N GLY A 72 9.41 -1.63 -5.72
CA GLY A 72 8.68 -0.46 -5.23
C GLY A 72 9.02 0.83 -5.95
N ALA A 73 10.25 0.98 -6.42
CA ALA A 73 10.63 2.17 -7.18
C ALA A 73 9.90 2.22 -8.52
N ASP A 74 9.79 1.07 -9.19
CA ASP A 74 9.04 0.96 -10.45
C ASP A 74 7.56 1.25 -10.23
N LEU A 75 6.99 0.71 -9.16
CA LEU A 75 5.59 0.95 -8.79
C LEU A 75 5.34 2.44 -8.55
N HIS A 76 6.19 3.07 -7.75
CA HIS A 76 6.06 4.48 -7.41
C HIS A 76 6.15 5.35 -8.67
N ASP A 77 7.08 5.04 -9.56
CA ASP A 77 7.25 5.78 -10.80
C ASP A 77 6.00 5.66 -11.70
N TRP A 78 5.45 4.45 -11.83
CA TRP A 78 4.24 4.23 -12.59
C TRP A 78 3.06 5.03 -12.02
N VAL A 79 2.88 4.98 -10.70
CA VAL A 79 1.80 5.70 -10.02
C VAL A 79 1.94 7.20 -10.23
N ARG A 80 3.14 7.72 -10.10
CA ARG A 80 3.40 9.14 -10.29
C ARG A 80 3.02 9.61 -11.69
N ARG A 81 3.24 8.76 -12.70
CA ARG A 81 2.94 9.08 -14.09
C ARG A 81 1.47 8.92 -14.45
N HIS A 82 0.81 7.89 -13.92
CA HIS A 82 -0.54 7.51 -14.34
C HIS A 82 -1.63 7.82 -13.33
N ARG A 83 -1.28 7.84 -12.05
CA ARG A 83 -2.20 8.11 -10.94
C ARG A 83 -1.52 9.04 -9.94
N PRO A 84 -1.20 10.29 -10.35
CA PRO A 84 -0.44 11.19 -9.49
C PRO A 84 -1.10 11.50 -8.15
N GLU A 85 -2.42 11.42 -8.05
CA GLU A 85 -3.16 11.62 -6.81
C GLU A 85 -2.84 10.55 -5.77
N LEU A 86 -2.34 9.39 -6.20
CA LEU A 86 -1.98 8.30 -5.28
C LEU A 86 -0.49 8.33 -4.90
N ALA A 87 0.33 9.10 -5.60
CA ALA A 87 1.78 9.08 -5.38
C ALA A 87 2.18 9.45 -3.94
N SER A 88 1.40 10.29 -3.27
CA SER A 88 1.63 10.68 -1.88
C SER A 88 0.92 9.77 -0.88
N ARG A 89 0.23 8.75 -1.36
CA ARG A 89 -0.57 7.85 -0.52
C ARG A 89 -0.11 6.41 -0.65
N ILE A 90 1.19 6.21 -0.73
CA ILE A 90 1.80 4.88 -0.79
C ILE A 90 2.66 4.68 0.45
N VAL A 91 2.47 3.54 1.11
CA VAL A 91 3.31 3.11 2.23
C VAL A 91 4.04 1.85 1.78
N PHE A 92 5.36 1.88 1.78
CA PHE A 92 6.16 0.70 1.45
C PHE A 92 6.54 -0.09 2.69
N ILE A 93 6.51 -1.40 2.54
CA ILE A 93 6.97 -2.34 3.56
C ILE A 93 8.29 -2.91 3.06
N THR A 94 9.35 -2.81 3.86
CA THR A 94 10.68 -3.26 3.49
C THR A 94 11.15 -4.37 4.41
N GLY A 95 11.80 -5.38 3.85
CA GLY A 95 12.43 -6.45 4.63
C GLY A 95 13.92 -6.22 4.80
N ASP A 96 14.57 -7.19 5.45
CA ASP A 96 16.01 -7.14 5.74
C ASP A 96 16.88 -7.08 4.48
N THR A 97 16.29 -7.45 3.33
CA THR A 97 16.99 -7.46 2.05
C THR A 97 16.98 -6.11 1.34
N ALA A 98 16.23 -5.13 1.86
CA ALA A 98 16.22 -3.80 1.27
C ALA A 98 17.58 -3.13 1.55
N SER A 99 18.21 -2.59 0.51
CA SER A 99 19.48 -1.90 0.69
C SER A 99 19.27 -0.57 1.43
N ALA A 100 20.27 -0.16 2.21
CA ALA A 100 20.24 1.15 2.87
C ALA A 100 20.08 2.29 1.86
N GLU A 101 20.62 2.11 0.67
CA GLU A 101 20.50 3.09 -0.41
C GLU A 101 19.05 3.24 -0.86
N THR A 102 18.35 2.11 -1.04
CA THR A 102 16.94 2.12 -1.43
C THR A 102 16.09 2.84 -0.39
N ILE A 103 16.29 2.52 0.88
CA ILE A 103 15.55 3.15 1.97
C ILE A 103 15.81 4.65 1.98
N ARG A 104 17.06 5.06 1.79
CA ARG A 104 17.44 6.47 1.77
C ARG A 104 16.78 7.22 0.61
N LEU A 105 16.73 6.60 -0.59
CA LEU A 105 16.08 7.20 -1.75
C LEU A 105 14.59 7.43 -1.50
N LEU A 106 13.92 6.44 -0.90
CA LEU A 106 12.51 6.59 -0.55
C LEU A 106 12.29 7.69 0.47
N GLN A 107 13.17 7.79 1.47
CA GLN A 107 13.10 8.83 2.48
C GLN A 107 13.33 10.23 1.90
N GLN A 108 14.23 10.36 0.94
CA GLN A 108 14.48 11.64 0.25
C GLN A 108 13.24 12.12 -0.50
N ASP A 109 12.49 11.20 -1.07
CA ASP A 109 11.24 11.53 -1.77
C ASP A 109 10.08 11.74 -0.79
N GLY A 110 10.33 11.58 0.50
CA GLY A 110 9.27 11.68 1.51
C GLY A 110 8.32 10.50 1.50
N THR A 111 8.70 9.40 0.86
CA THR A 111 7.85 8.20 0.79
C THR A 111 8.02 7.38 2.06
N PRO A 112 6.93 7.09 2.78
CA PRO A 112 7.01 6.33 4.02
C PRO A 112 7.40 4.88 3.80
N CYS A 113 8.26 4.37 4.68
CA CYS A 113 8.66 2.97 4.70
C CYS A 113 8.48 2.41 6.11
N VAL A 114 7.92 1.20 6.19
CA VAL A 114 7.83 0.47 7.44
C VAL A 114 8.69 -0.78 7.29
N GLU A 115 9.62 -0.98 8.22
CA GLU A 115 10.55 -2.11 8.16
C GLU A 115 9.96 -3.35 8.84
N LYS A 116 10.15 -4.51 8.20
CA LYS A 116 9.81 -5.81 8.80
C LYS A 116 10.92 -6.23 9.77
N PRO A 117 10.63 -6.84 10.92
CA PRO A 117 9.29 -7.04 11.47
C PRO A 117 8.74 -5.72 12.06
N PHE A 118 7.46 -5.49 11.91
CA PHE A 118 6.83 -4.29 12.41
C PHE A 118 5.68 -4.63 13.37
N ARG A 119 5.38 -3.68 14.26
CA ARG A 119 4.23 -3.80 15.16
C ARG A 119 2.99 -3.27 14.45
N VAL A 120 1.83 -3.80 14.82
CA VAL A 120 0.54 -3.34 14.29
C VAL A 120 0.40 -1.82 14.41
N ARG A 121 0.78 -1.25 15.56
CA ARG A 121 0.67 0.19 15.77
C ARG A 121 1.52 0.99 14.81
N GLU A 122 2.77 0.57 14.59
CA GLU A 122 3.65 1.25 13.65
C GLU A 122 3.05 1.26 12.24
N PHE A 123 2.54 0.10 11.82
CA PHE A 123 1.93 -0.06 10.52
C PHE A 123 0.69 0.83 10.36
N LEU A 124 -0.21 0.78 11.33
CA LEU A 124 -1.45 1.57 11.29
C LEU A 124 -1.17 3.06 11.37
N ASP A 125 -0.20 3.47 12.18
CA ASP A 125 0.18 4.89 12.27
C ASP A 125 0.71 5.40 10.93
N ALA A 126 1.54 4.61 10.26
CA ALA A 126 2.06 4.98 8.95
C ALA A 126 0.93 5.10 7.91
N VAL A 127 0.00 4.16 7.92
CA VAL A 127 -1.15 4.17 7.02
C VAL A 127 -2.03 5.40 7.28
N GLU A 128 -2.39 5.65 8.52
CA GLU A 128 -3.26 6.79 8.87
C GLU A 128 -2.60 8.12 8.53
N LYS A 129 -1.30 8.24 8.78
CA LYS A 129 -0.55 9.46 8.51
C LYS A 129 -0.41 9.72 7.01
N THR A 130 -0.25 8.67 6.22
CA THR A 130 0.04 8.77 4.79
C THR A 130 -1.21 8.74 3.94
N ILE A 131 -2.13 7.84 4.25
CA ILE A 131 -3.33 7.60 3.45
C ILE A 131 -4.54 8.32 4.05
N GLY A 132 -4.52 8.54 5.35
CA GLY A 132 -5.62 9.17 6.08
C GLY A 132 -6.48 8.15 6.79
N LYS A 133 -7.24 8.62 7.78
CA LYS A 133 -8.15 7.75 8.54
C LYS A 133 -9.32 7.33 7.66
N PRO A 134 -9.85 6.13 7.92
CA PRO A 134 -10.99 5.64 7.13
C PRO A 134 -12.25 6.45 7.36
#